data_2936a8f61b510e0d5eabd8d2b843602d
#
_entry.id   2936a8f61b510e0d5eabd8d2b843602d
#
_cell.length_a   1.000
_cell.length_b   1.000
_cell.length_c   1.000
_cell.angle_alpha   90.00
_cell.angle_beta   90.00
_cell.angle_gamma   90.00
#
_symmetry.space_group_name_H-M   'P 1'
#
loop_
_entity.id
_entity.type
_entity.pdbx_description
1 polymer ?
#
loop_
_entity_poly.entity_id
_entity_poly.type
_entity_poly.pdbx_seq_one_letter_code
_entity_poly.pdbx_strand_id
1 'polypeptide(L)'
;MIACRPRVRVQKIKIMSYRTITFERKGYVGTIHVIGPVNDLEKYARLVDEISDVCSTITSDDEIRVVILTGAGDGPFSLGMGMELSGGVLSVDRESSVKFWSVPELIAKLDPPVIAAINGDAVGQGLEIALACDIRIAAETSRFGLPHIKTGLIPRDGGTQRLPRLVGRGKALEMILTGEMIEAQEACRIGLVNKIVPPGELITVAMNMAKEMASKGPIALRYAKEAIYKGMDVTLEQGLRLEADLYLLLHTTRDRTGGINAFLEKRTPKFEGR
;
A
#
# COMPACT_ATOMS: atom_id res chain seq x y z
N MET A 1 14.54 0.16 -49.04
CA MET A 1 14.06 -0.41 -47.76
C MET A 1 14.44 0.55 -46.66
N ILE A 2 13.49 1.37 -46.18
CA ILE A 2 13.72 2.33 -45.12
C ILE A 2 13.40 1.60 -43.82
N ALA A 3 14.45 1.31 -43.04
CA ALA A 3 14.30 0.67 -41.74
C ALA A 3 13.55 1.60 -40.75
N CYS A 4 12.34 1.20 -40.40
CA CYS A 4 11.53 1.88 -39.36
C CYS A 4 12.22 1.69 -38.01
N ARG A 5 12.91 2.73 -37.52
CA ARG A 5 13.46 2.73 -36.14
C ARG A 5 12.29 2.67 -35.14
N PRO A 6 12.34 1.77 -34.16
CA PRO A 6 11.30 1.75 -33.13
C PRO A 6 11.31 3.10 -32.40
N ARG A 7 10.17 3.79 -32.38
CA ARG A 7 9.98 4.99 -31.55
C ARG A 7 10.16 4.57 -30.09
N VAL A 8 11.27 4.98 -29.49
CA VAL A 8 11.44 4.96 -28.03
C VAL A 8 10.32 5.84 -27.46
N ARG A 9 9.31 5.24 -26.88
CA ARG A 9 8.26 5.96 -26.15
C ARG A 9 8.96 6.62 -24.94
N VAL A 10 9.22 7.92 -25.03
CA VAL A 10 9.64 8.71 -23.87
C VAL A 10 8.54 8.56 -22.82
N GLN A 11 8.86 7.88 -21.72
CA GLN A 11 7.93 7.70 -20.61
C GLN A 11 7.59 9.10 -20.05
N LYS A 12 6.37 9.56 -20.28
CA LYS A 12 5.89 10.82 -19.72
C LYS A 12 5.82 10.65 -18.20
N ILE A 13 6.63 11.41 -17.48
CA ILE A 13 6.50 11.57 -16.03
C ILE A 13 5.26 12.45 -15.84
N LYS A 14 4.23 11.94 -15.18
CA LYS A 14 3.06 12.72 -14.75
C LYS A 14 3.25 13.02 -13.27
N ILE A 15 3.42 14.27 -12.92
CA ILE A 15 3.53 14.72 -11.54
C ILE A 15 2.26 15.49 -11.19
N MET A 16 1.64 15.14 -10.07
CA MET A 16 0.54 15.88 -9.45
C MET A 16 1.03 16.29 -8.07
N SER A 17 1.03 17.61 -7.82
CA SER A 17 1.44 18.18 -6.55
C SER A 17 0.23 18.73 -5.83
N TYR A 18 0.02 18.24 -4.62
CA TYR A 18 -0.98 18.68 -3.69
C TYR A 18 -0.30 19.36 -2.49
N ARG A 19 -1.05 19.69 -1.44
CA ARG A 19 -0.48 20.34 -0.25
C ARG A 19 0.12 19.33 0.74
N THR A 20 -0.49 18.14 0.84
CA THR A 20 -0.10 17.09 1.80
C THR A 20 0.55 15.89 1.13
N ILE A 21 0.43 15.76 -0.17
CA ILE A 21 1.04 14.67 -0.94
C ILE A 21 1.64 15.17 -2.26
N THR A 22 2.54 14.37 -2.82
CA THR A 22 2.85 14.40 -4.25
C THR A 22 2.63 13.04 -4.85
N PHE A 23 2.14 13.00 -6.07
CA PHE A 23 1.99 11.76 -6.84
C PHE A 23 2.83 11.85 -8.11
N GLU A 24 3.68 10.85 -8.31
CA GLU A 24 4.53 10.73 -9.49
C GLU A 24 4.26 9.39 -10.17
N ARG A 25 4.08 9.40 -11.49
CA ARG A 25 4.03 8.19 -12.30
C ARG A 25 5.30 8.05 -13.14
N LYS A 26 5.99 6.93 -13.01
CA LYS A 26 7.16 6.56 -13.81
C LYS A 26 6.97 5.18 -14.43
N GLY A 27 6.62 5.16 -15.71
CA GLY A 27 6.24 3.92 -16.40
C GLY A 27 4.93 3.35 -15.83
N TYR A 28 4.98 2.11 -15.36
CA TYR A 28 3.85 1.40 -14.77
C TYR A 28 3.77 1.53 -13.23
N VAL A 29 4.64 2.32 -12.63
CA VAL A 29 4.69 2.51 -11.18
C VAL A 29 4.24 3.91 -10.83
N GLY A 30 3.21 4.00 -9.97
CA GLY A 30 2.80 5.23 -9.29
C GLY A 30 3.50 5.34 -7.95
N THR A 31 3.98 6.51 -7.57
CA THR A 31 4.58 6.76 -6.25
C THR A 31 3.83 7.91 -5.57
N ILE A 32 3.31 7.65 -4.38
CA ILE A 32 2.69 8.64 -3.51
C ILE A 32 3.71 8.98 -2.43
N HIS A 33 4.13 10.25 -2.38
CA HIS A 33 4.93 10.77 -1.28
C HIS A 33 4.04 11.61 -0.39
N VAL A 34 4.02 11.32 0.89
CA VAL A 34 3.26 12.10 1.85
C VAL A 34 4.16 13.13 2.52
N ILE A 35 3.71 14.37 2.50
CA ILE A 35 4.49 15.54 2.90
C ILE A 35 4.21 15.87 4.37
N GLY A 36 5.17 15.60 5.24
CA GLY A 36 5.23 16.09 6.60
C GLY A 36 4.19 15.51 7.58
N PRO A 37 4.27 15.89 8.85
CA PRO A 37 3.33 15.42 9.84
C PRO A 37 1.96 16.09 9.64
N VAL A 38 0.92 15.29 9.70
CA VAL A 38 -0.46 15.74 9.76
C VAL A 38 -0.83 15.87 11.23
N ASN A 39 -0.80 17.08 11.75
CA ASN A 39 -0.90 17.37 13.17
C ASN A 39 -2.21 18.06 13.58
N ASP A 40 -3.12 18.27 12.64
CA ASP A 40 -4.44 18.83 12.90
C ASP A 40 -5.52 18.21 12.00
N LEU A 41 -6.79 18.38 12.41
CA LEU A 41 -7.94 17.80 11.72
C LEU A 41 -8.13 18.36 10.31
N GLU A 42 -7.83 19.61 10.06
CA GLU A 42 -7.98 20.23 8.74
C GLU A 42 -6.98 19.62 7.75
N LYS A 43 -5.72 19.48 8.16
CA LYS A 43 -4.69 18.83 7.35
C LYS A 43 -5.01 17.36 7.11
N TYR A 44 -5.58 16.67 8.11
CA TYR A 44 -5.98 15.28 7.95
C TYR A 44 -7.14 15.13 6.96
N ALA A 45 -8.18 15.96 7.09
CA ALA A 45 -9.28 15.95 6.14
C ALA A 45 -8.79 16.21 4.70
N ARG A 46 -7.87 17.17 4.56
CA ARG A 46 -7.24 17.46 3.26
C ARG A 46 -6.42 16.28 2.74
N LEU A 47 -5.66 15.61 3.60
CA LEU A 47 -4.92 14.40 3.21
C LEU A 47 -5.87 13.31 2.69
N VAL A 48 -7.01 13.10 3.37
CA VAL A 48 -8.02 12.14 2.92
C VAL A 48 -8.56 12.50 1.55
N ASP A 49 -8.91 13.77 1.32
CA ASP A 49 -9.42 14.25 0.03
C ASP A 49 -8.37 14.08 -1.08
N GLU A 50 -7.12 14.48 -0.82
CA GLU A 50 -6.03 14.39 -1.80
C GLU A 50 -5.67 12.93 -2.12
N ILE A 51 -5.64 12.04 -1.12
CA ILE A 51 -5.46 10.59 -1.31
C ILE A 51 -6.65 10.01 -2.09
N SER A 52 -7.88 10.42 -1.80
CA SER A 52 -9.06 9.97 -2.54
C SER A 52 -8.99 10.32 -4.02
N ASP A 53 -8.55 11.55 -4.36
CA ASP A 53 -8.36 11.99 -5.73
C ASP A 53 -7.26 11.20 -6.45
N VAL A 54 -6.12 10.97 -5.78
CA VAL A 54 -5.03 10.14 -6.32
C VAL A 54 -5.48 8.69 -6.50
N CYS A 55 -6.20 8.10 -5.54
CA CYS A 55 -6.74 6.74 -5.67
C CYS A 55 -7.70 6.64 -6.86
N SER A 56 -8.55 7.64 -7.07
CA SER A 56 -9.44 7.71 -8.25
C SER A 56 -8.66 7.79 -9.56
N THR A 57 -7.57 8.57 -9.57
CA THR A 57 -6.65 8.65 -10.72
C THR A 57 -5.97 7.31 -10.99
N ILE A 58 -5.50 6.61 -9.95
CA ILE A 58 -4.86 5.30 -10.05
C ILE A 58 -5.85 4.26 -10.60
N THR A 59 -7.06 4.25 -10.08
CA THR A 59 -8.10 3.29 -10.50
C THR A 59 -8.53 3.49 -11.96
N SER A 60 -8.49 4.73 -12.45
CA SER A 60 -8.87 5.07 -13.84
C SER A 60 -7.72 4.96 -14.85
N ASP A 61 -6.49 4.71 -14.42
CA ASP A 61 -5.31 4.62 -15.29
C ASP A 61 -4.75 3.18 -15.32
N ASP A 62 -5.19 2.39 -16.30
CA ASP A 62 -4.75 0.98 -16.48
C ASP A 62 -3.24 0.81 -16.68
N GLU A 63 -2.52 1.89 -16.96
CA GLU A 63 -1.06 1.87 -17.07
C GLU A 63 -0.37 1.88 -15.70
N ILE A 64 -1.10 2.16 -14.60
CA ILE A 64 -0.56 2.06 -13.23
C ILE A 64 -0.80 0.64 -12.73
N ARG A 65 0.27 -0.15 -12.64
CA ARG A 65 0.23 -1.57 -12.28
C ARG A 65 0.67 -1.86 -10.86
N VAL A 66 1.44 -0.96 -10.26
CA VAL A 66 1.94 -1.04 -8.87
C VAL A 66 2.03 0.36 -8.30
N VAL A 67 1.75 0.49 -7.02
CA VAL A 67 1.84 1.76 -6.28
C VAL A 67 2.90 1.62 -5.19
N ILE A 68 3.72 2.65 -5.01
CA ILE A 68 4.60 2.82 -3.85
C ILE A 68 4.04 3.95 -3.01
N LEU A 69 3.91 3.75 -1.70
CA LEU A 69 3.57 4.77 -0.73
C LEU A 69 4.76 4.99 0.21
N THR A 70 5.20 6.23 0.37
CA THR A 70 6.34 6.58 1.23
C THR A 70 6.17 7.95 1.86
N GLY A 71 6.86 8.22 2.96
CA GLY A 71 6.98 9.57 3.51
C GLY A 71 7.92 10.43 2.66
N ALA A 72 7.75 11.74 2.68
CA ALA A 72 8.63 12.67 1.99
C ALA A 72 9.89 12.97 2.83
N GLY A 73 11.06 12.95 2.19
CA GLY A 73 12.35 13.26 2.82
C GLY A 73 12.80 12.22 3.85
N ASP A 74 13.62 12.66 4.80
CA ASP A 74 14.23 11.83 5.85
C ASP A 74 13.37 11.79 7.14
N GLY A 75 12.14 12.29 7.08
CA GLY A 75 11.22 12.33 8.20
C GLY A 75 10.54 10.98 8.49
N PRO A 76 9.67 10.92 9.51
CA PRO A 76 8.90 9.72 9.79
C PRO A 76 7.99 9.36 8.62
N PHE A 77 7.76 8.07 8.43
CA PHE A 77 6.70 7.58 7.54
C PHE A 77 5.31 7.96 8.06
N SER A 78 5.20 8.12 9.37
CA SER A 78 3.96 8.40 10.07
C SER A 78 3.30 9.66 9.56
N LEU A 79 2.11 9.49 9.12
CA LEU A 79 1.19 10.51 8.63
C LEU A 79 0.08 10.77 9.64
N GLY A 80 0.12 10.04 10.75
CA GLY A 80 -0.94 10.04 11.73
C GLY A 80 -1.10 11.39 12.41
N MET A 81 -2.34 11.71 12.72
CA MET A 81 -2.65 12.68 13.76
C MET A 81 -1.86 12.24 14.99
N GLY A 82 -0.85 13.04 15.36
CA GLY A 82 -0.12 12.81 16.58
C GLY A 82 -1.11 12.68 17.75
N MET A 83 -0.73 11.96 18.78
CA MET A 83 -1.55 11.80 20.00
C MET A 83 -2.00 13.14 20.60
N GLU A 84 -1.49 14.26 20.14
CA GLU A 84 -1.80 15.62 20.56
C GLU A 84 -3.23 16.10 20.21
N LEU A 85 -3.91 15.45 19.25
CA LEU A 85 -5.31 15.78 18.93
C LEU A 85 -6.34 15.20 19.92
N SER A 86 -5.90 14.41 20.88
CA SER A 86 -6.75 13.87 21.93
C SER A 86 -7.20 14.90 22.98
N GLY A 87 -6.69 16.14 22.95
CA GLY A 87 -7.09 17.20 23.87
C GLY A 87 -8.34 18.00 23.47
N GLY A 88 -8.81 17.86 22.25
CA GLY A 88 -10.06 18.47 21.79
C GLY A 88 -11.22 17.49 21.94
N VAL A 89 -12.23 17.87 22.74
CA VAL A 89 -13.52 17.17 22.76
C VAL A 89 -14.07 17.23 21.32
N LEU A 90 -13.85 16.15 20.55
CA LEU A 90 -14.63 15.95 19.35
C LEU A 90 -16.08 15.80 19.80
N SER A 91 -16.89 16.81 19.57
CA SER A 91 -18.33 16.64 19.54
C SER A 91 -18.62 15.68 18.37
N VAL A 92 -18.58 14.39 18.68
CA VAL A 92 -18.84 13.34 17.69
C VAL A 92 -20.34 13.34 17.47
N ASP A 93 -20.78 14.09 16.49
CA ASP A 93 -22.10 13.86 15.92
C ASP A 93 -22.05 12.48 15.25
N ARG A 94 -22.80 11.51 15.81
CA ARG A 94 -22.77 10.11 15.39
C ARG A 94 -23.09 9.91 13.90
N GLU A 95 -23.81 10.81 13.28
CA GLU A 95 -24.16 10.73 11.85
C GLU A 95 -23.00 11.18 10.94
N SER A 96 -22.18 12.13 11.37
CA SER A 96 -21.02 12.56 10.59
C SER A 96 -19.80 11.63 10.74
N SER A 97 -19.68 10.89 11.86
CA SER A 97 -18.55 9.99 12.14
C SER A 97 -18.56 8.69 11.29
N VAL A 98 -19.69 8.31 10.72
CA VAL A 98 -19.83 7.06 9.93
C VAL A 98 -19.34 7.22 8.48
N LYS A 99 -19.13 8.45 8.00
CA LYS A 99 -18.73 8.73 6.61
C LYS A 99 -17.28 9.15 6.39
N PHE A 100 -16.44 9.14 7.41
CA PHE A 100 -15.03 9.46 7.22
C PHE A 100 -14.29 8.27 6.59
N TRP A 101 -14.08 8.36 5.28
CA TRP A 101 -13.07 7.54 4.61
C TRP A 101 -11.74 7.77 5.29
N SER A 102 -11.13 6.72 5.80
CA SER A 102 -9.79 6.82 6.36
C SER A 102 -8.76 6.57 5.25
N VAL A 103 -7.58 7.17 5.37
CA VAL A 103 -6.48 6.92 4.41
C VAL A 103 -6.19 5.43 4.26
N PRO A 104 -6.09 4.61 5.36
CA PRO A 104 -5.93 3.16 5.25
C PRO A 104 -7.02 2.47 4.43
N GLU A 105 -8.27 2.91 4.53
CA GLU A 105 -9.37 2.31 3.77
C GLU A 105 -9.28 2.62 2.27
N LEU A 106 -8.92 3.86 1.92
CA LEU A 106 -8.71 4.26 0.53
C LEU A 106 -7.57 3.47 -0.12
N ILE A 107 -6.45 3.31 0.60
CA ILE A 107 -5.29 2.55 0.11
C ILE A 107 -5.63 1.06 -0.04
N ALA A 108 -6.33 0.47 0.92
CA ALA A 108 -6.71 -0.95 0.88
C ALA A 108 -7.64 -1.30 -0.28
N LYS A 109 -8.41 -0.32 -0.81
CA LYS A 109 -9.32 -0.49 -1.95
C LYS A 109 -8.64 -0.40 -3.31
N LEU A 110 -7.37 -0.05 -3.38
CA LEU A 110 -6.65 0.01 -4.66
C LEU A 110 -6.49 -1.40 -5.25
N ASP A 111 -6.91 -1.58 -6.49
CA ASP A 111 -6.74 -2.83 -7.22
C ASP A 111 -5.27 -3.18 -7.50
N PRO A 112 -4.40 -2.23 -7.94
CA PRO A 112 -2.99 -2.49 -8.08
C PRO A 112 -2.34 -2.82 -6.72
N PRO A 113 -1.33 -3.72 -6.69
CA PRO A 113 -0.52 -3.93 -5.50
C PRO A 113 0.12 -2.64 -4.99
N VAL A 114 0.13 -2.48 -3.66
CA VAL A 114 0.69 -1.31 -2.97
C VAL A 114 1.86 -1.73 -2.08
N ILE A 115 3.01 -1.08 -2.27
CA ILE A 115 4.21 -1.26 -1.46
C ILE A 115 4.35 -0.06 -0.53
N ALA A 116 4.32 -0.27 0.78
CA ALA A 116 4.76 0.73 1.75
C ALA A 116 6.29 0.73 1.82
N ALA A 117 6.92 1.82 1.42
CA ALA A 117 8.33 2.08 1.61
C ALA A 117 8.50 2.98 2.85
N ILE A 118 8.77 2.35 3.99
CA ILE A 118 8.72 2.97 5.32
C ILE A 118 10.08 3.58 5.63
N ASN A 119 10.21 4.88 5.42
CA ASN A 119 11.47 5.63 5.53
C ASN A 119 11.85 6.04 6.96
N GLY A 120 10.94 5.92 7.90
CA GLY A 120 11.14 6.25 9.31
C GLY A 120 10.05 5.64 10.18
N ASP A 121 9.84 6.18 11.37
CA ASP A 121 8.86 5.65 12.32
C ASP A 121 7.44 5.59 11.74
N ALA A 122 6.78 4.44 11.87
CA ALA A 122 5.39 4.22 11.52
C ALA A 122 4.59 3.98 12.81
N VAL A 123 3.96 5.03 13.32
CA VAL A 123 3.31 5.03 14.64
C VAL A 123 1.85 5.42 14.52
N GLY A 124 0.99 4.79 15.31
CA GLY A 124 -0.44 5.07 15.31
C GLY A 124 -1.03 4.88 13.90
N GLN A 125 -1.68 5.91 13.39
CA GLN A 125 -2.27 5.87 12.06
C GLN A 125 -1.24 5.62 10.94
N GLY A 126 0.03 6.05 11.11
CA GLY A 126 1.10 5.72 10.17
C GLY A 126 1.30 4.22 10.04
N LEU A 127 1.25 3.48 11.16
CA LEU A 127 1.28 2.03 11.10
C LEU A 127 -0.01 1.46 10.48
N GLU A 128 -1.17 2.02 10.78
CA GLU A 128 -2.44 1.57 10.19
C GLU A 128 -2.46 1.74 8.66
N ILE A 129 -1.85 2.82 8.13
CA ILE A 129 -1.65 3.03 6.69
C ILE A 129 -0.69 1.96 6.12
N ALA A 130 0.42 1.69 6.79
CA ALA A 130 1.37 0.65 6.37
C ALA A 130 0.72 -0.74 6.38
N LEU A 131 -0.15 -1.03 7.35
CA LEU A 131 -0.93 -2.27 7.44
C LEU A 131 -1.97 -2.41 6.31
N ALA A 132 -2.42 -1.32 5.74
CA ALA A 132 -3.35 -1.30 4.60
C ALA A 132 -2.66 -1.55 3.25
N CYS A 133 -1.34 -1.43 3.18
CA CYS A 133 -0.55 -1.78 2.01
C CYS A 133 -0.31 -3.30 1.93
N ASP A 134 -0.05 -3.83 0.73
CA ASP A 134 0.15 -5.26 0.51
C ASP A 134 1.52 -5.73 1.00
N ILE A 135 2.56 -4.95 0.71
CA ILE A 135 3.96 -5.26 1.06
C ILE A 135 4.54 -4.08 1.84
N ARG A 136 5.37 -4.37 2.84
CA ARG A 136 6.07 -3.38 3.67
C ARG A 136 7.58 -3.61 3.59
N ILE A 137 8.30 -2.59 3.08
CA ILE A 137 9.76 -2.53 3.11
C ILE A 137 10.11 -1.35 4.01
N ALA A 138 10.99 -1.55 4.98
CA ALA A 138 11.32 -0.52 5.94
C ALA A 138 12.81 -0.20 5.98
N ALA A 139 13.13 1.03 6.31
CA ALA A 139 14.45 1.38 6.75
C ALA A 139 14.76 0.68 8.08
N GLU A 140 16.00 0.21 8.25
CA GLU A 140 16.45 -0.50 9.47
C GLU A 140 16.38 0.35 10.74
N THR A 141 16.25 1.67 10.59
CA THR A 141 16.10 2.64 11.68
C THR A 141 14.65 2.91 12.08
N SER A 142 13.68 2.35 11.35
CA SER A 142 12.26 2.58 11.59
C SER A 142 11.75 1.84 12.82
N ARG A 143 10.78 2.44 13.52
CA ARG A 143 10.09 1.84 14.66
C ARG A 143 8.59 1.78 14.39
N PHE A 144 7.92 0.84 15.03
CA PHE A 144 6.52 0.51 14.78
C PHE A 144 5.74 0.41 16.07
N GLY A 145 4.55 0.98 16.14
CA GLY A 145 3.71 0.87 17.32
C GLY A 145 2.31 1.44 17.15
N LEU A 146 1.40 1.00 18.01
CA LEU A 146 0.01 1.48 18.11
C LEU A 146 -0.26 2.01 19.53
N PRO A 147 0.32 3.15 19.93
CA PRO A 147 0.30 3.62 21.30
C PRO A 147 -1.02 4.28 21.74
N HIS A 148 -2.12 4.08 21.03
CA HIS A 148 -3.44 4.67 21.30
C HIS A 148 -3.91 4.43 22.74
N ILE A 149 -3.60 3.26 23.31
CA ILE A 149 -3.99 2.91 24.68
C ILE A 149 -3.42 3.87 25.74
N LYS A 150 -2.25 4.49 25.46
CA LYS A 150 -1.62 5.47 26.36
C LYS A 150 -2.45 6.74 26.53
N THR A 151 -3.41 6.99 25.62
CA THR A 151 -4.36 8.10 25.66
C THR A 151 -5.80 7.64 25.91
N GLY A 152 -6.02 6.38 26.32
CA GLY A 152 -7.35 5.82 26.58
C GLY A 152 -8.14 5.49 25.31
N LEU A 153 -7.47 5.41 24.15
CA LEU A 153 -8.08 5.11 22.86
C LEU A 153 -7.62 3.73 22.32
N ILE A 154 -8.31 3.25 21.31
CA ILE A 154 -7.91 2.08 20.52
C ILE A 154 -7.60 2.51 19.09
N PRO A 155 -6.79 1.73 18.33
CA PRO A 155 -6.64 1.91 16.91
C PRO A 155 -7.99 1.89 16.19
N ARG A 156 -8.21 2.85 15.26
CA ARG A 156 -9.51 3.07 14.61
C ARG A 156 -9.51 2.63 13.15
N ASP A 157 -8.36 2.73 12.48
CA ASP A 157 -8.26 2.63 11.03
C ASP A 157 -7.73 1.26 10.55
N GLY A 158 -8.00 0.22 11.36
CA GLY A 158 -7.72 -1.18 11.03
C GLY A 158 -6.59 -1.83 11.82
N GLY A 159 -5.93 -1.11 12.75
CA GLY A 159 -4.86 -1.65 13.56
C GLY A 159 -5.29 -2.87 14.37
N THR A 160 -6.48 -2.87 14.96
CA THR A 160 -7.01 -4.02 15.71
C THR A 160 -7.39 -5.21 14.83
N GLN A 161 -7.55 -5.01 13.53
CA GLN A 161 -7.99 -6.05 12.60
C GLN A 161 -6.84 -6.56 11.71
N ARG A 162 -6.04 -5.65 11.13
CA ARG A 162 -4.97 -6.02 10.20
C ARG A 162 -3.73 -6.52 10.94
N LEU A 163 -3.34 -5.89 12.07
CA LEU A 163 -2.15 -6.31 12.80
C LEU A 163 -2.21 -7.78 13.25
N PRO A 164 -3.27 -8.28 13.93
CA PRO A 164 -3.31 -9.67 14.37
C PRO A 164 -3.35 -10.68 13.22
N ARG A 165 -3.82 -10.29 12.02
CA ARG A 165 -3.79 -11.14 10.83
C ARG A 165 -2.37 -11.29 10.25
N LEU A 166 -1.46 -10.37 10.55
CA LEU A 166 -0.06 -10.41 10.11
C LEU A 166 0.87 -11.06 11.14
N VAL A 167 0.79 -10.63 12.41
CA VAL A 167 1.76 -11.01 13.44
C VAL A 167 1.22 -12.03 14.46
N GLY A 168 -0.02 -12.45 14.28
CA GLY A 168 -0.73 -13.31 15.21
C GLY A 168 -1.30 -12.54 16.42
N ARG A 169 -2.31 -13.17 17.06
CA ARG A 169 -3.09 -12.53 18.14
C ARG A 169 -2.24 -12.13 19.34
N GLY A 170 -1.30 -12.98 19.75
CA GLY A 170 -0.50 -12.74 20.96
C GLY A 170 0.36 -11.49 20.83
N LYS A 171 1.12 -11.37 19.75
CA LYS A 171 1.99 -10.20 19.52
C LYS A 171 1.20 -8.93 19.25
N ALA A 172 0.08 -9.03 18.55
CA ALA A 172 -0.81 -7.88 18.33
C ALA A 172 -1.38 -7.34 19.66
N LEU A 173 -1.84 -8.23 20.57
CA LEU A 173 -2.30 -7.84 21.89
C LEU A 173 -1.19 -7.19 22.72
N GLU A 174 0.01 -7.75 22.73
CA GLU A 174 1.17 -7.15 23.40
C GLU A 174 1.38 -5.70 22.89
N MET A 175 1.52 -5.50 21.58
CA MET A 175 1.77 -4.17 21.02
C MET A 175 0.65 -3.16 21.29
N ILE A 176 -0.62 -3.58 21.18
CA ILE A 176 -1.76 -2.69 21.34
C ILE A 176 -2.03 -2.37 22.84
N LEU A 177 -1.97 -3.38 23.71
CA LEU A 177 -2.33 -3.19 25.13
C LEU A 177 -1.22 -2.52 25.93
N THR A 178 0.04 -2.70 25.56
CA THR A 178 1.16 -1.98 26.21
C THR A 178 1.41 -0.62 25.54
N GLY A 179 1.05 -0.48 24.25
CA GLY A 179 1.40 0.68 23.45
C GLY A 179 2.90 0.83 23.21
N GLU A 180 3.67 -0.27 23.40
CA GLU A 180 5.11 -0.26 23.19
C GLU A 180 5.45 -0.26 21.70
N MET A 181 6.62 0.31 21.41
CA MET A 181 7.17 0.33 20.05
C MET A 181 8.17 -0.81 19.87
N ILE A 182 8.22 -1.34 18.67
CA ILE A 182 9.21 -2.34 18.27
C ILE A 182 10.13 -1.78 17.18
N GLU A 183 11.37 -2.25 17.17
CA GLU A 183 12.39 -1.91 16.17
C GLU A 183 12.16 -2.70 14.86
N ALA A 184 12.77 -2.24 13.77
CA ALA A 184 12.63 -2.82 12.44
C ALA A 184 13.00 -4.32 12.39
N GLN A 185 14.05 -4.72 13.11
CA GLN A 185 14.50 -6.12 13.18
C GLN A 185 13.43 -7.02 13.77
N GLU A 186 12.81 -6.60 14.87
CA GLU A 186 11.70 -7.35 15.49
C GLU A 186 10.48 -7.33 14.58
N ALA A 187 10.14 -6.21 13.95
CA ALA A 187 9.04 -6.10 13.00
C ALA A 187 9.22 -7.07 11.82
N CYS A 188 10.44 -7.25 11.30
CA CYS A 188 10.75 -8.22 10.27
C CYS A 188 10.64 -9.65 10.79
N ARG A 189 11.17 -9.93 11.98
CA ARG A 189 11.14 -11.27 12.60
C ARG A 189 9.71 -11.80 12.83
N ILE A 190 8.78 -10.93 13.19
CA ILE A 190 7.38 -11.30 13.44
C ILE A 190 6.49 -11.25 12.19
N GLY A 191 7.03 -10.89 11.02
CA GLY A 191 6.29 -10.80 9.77
C GLY A 191 5.47 -9.52 9.59
N LEU A 192 5.64 -8.51 10.47
CA LEU A 192 5.03 -7.19 10.27
C LEU A 192 5.62 -6.48 9.05
N VAL A 193 6.92 -6.63 8.82
CA VAL A 193 7.66 -6.07 7.69
C VAL A 193 8.24 -7.20 6.85
N ASN A 194 8.10 -7.12 5.52
CA ASN A 194 8.59 -8.13 4.59
C ASN A 194 10.11 -8.07 4.37
N LYS A 195 10.69 -6.87 4.48
CA LYS A 195 12.12 -6.64 4.27
C LYS A 195 12.57 -5.37 4.96
N ILE A 196 13.77 -5.40 5.56
CA ILE A 196 14.46 -4.21 6.07
C ILE A 196 15.72 -3.94 5.22
N VAL A 197 16.05 -2.67 5.07
CA VAL A 197 17.17 -2.20 4.24
C VAL A 197 17.82 -0.95 4.87
N PRO A 198 19.07 -0.65 4.54
CA PRO A 198 19.65 0.65 4.89
C PRO A 198 18.78 1.81 4.36
N PRO A 199 18.64 2.92 5.10
CA PRO A 199 17.77 4.04 4.70
C PRO A 199 18.01 4.54 3.28
N GLY A 200 19.27 4.67 2.86
CA GLY A 200 19.64 5.13 1.52
C GLY A 200 19.27 4.18 0.37
N GLU A 201 18.92 2.92 0.67
CA GLU A 201 18.54 1.91 -0.34
C GLU A 201 17.01 1.72 -0.46
N LEU A 202 16.23 2.24 0.47
CA LEU A 202 14.81 1.94 0.60
C LEU A 202 14.03 2.15 -0.70
N ILE A 203 14.10 3.35 -1.27
CA ILE A 203 13.35 3.70 -2.49
C ILE A 203 13.85 2.88 -3.69
N THR A 204 15.16 2.61 -3.76
CA THR A 204 15.72 1.79 -4.83
C THR A 204 15.20 0.36 -4.77
N VAL A 205 15.16 -0.25 -3.58
CA VAL A 205 14.66 -1.61 -3.38
C VAL A 205 13.17 -1.69 -3.64
N ALA A 206 12.38 -0.73 -3.13
CA ALA A 206 10.93 -0.66 -3.37
C ALA A 206 10.63 -0.50 -4.87
N MET A 207 11.35 0.39 -5.56
CA MET A 207 11.20 0.61 -7.00
C MET A 207 11.58 -0.62 -7.83
N ASN A 208 12.62 -1.35 -7.45
CA ASN A 208 13.03 -2.57 -8.15
C ASN A 208 11.96 -3.65 -7.99
N MET A 209 11.43 -3.86 -6.79
CA MET A 209 10.32 -4.78 -6.54
C MET A 209 9.06 -4.36 -7.32
N ALA A 210 8.71 -3.08 -7.30
CA ALA A 210 7.56 -2.56 -8.04
C ALA A 210 7.70 -2.78 -9.56
N LYS A 211 8.89 -2.56 -10.13
CA LYS A 211 9.16 -2.81 -11.56
C LYS A 211 9.08 -4.29 -11.89
N GLU A 212 9.58 -5.15 -11.02
CA GLU A 212 9.48 -6.60 -11.21
C GLU A 212 8.01 -7.04 -11.24
N MET A 213 7.20 -6.61 -10.27
CA MET A 213 5.77 -6.88 -10.23
C MET A 213 5.07 -6.30 -11.47
N ALA A 214 5.33 -5.04 -11.81
CA ALA A 214 4.73 -4.36 -12.96
C ALA A 214 5.09 -5.01 -14.31
N SER A 215 6.14 -5.85 -14.37
CA SER A 215 6.50 -6.64 -15.55
C SER A 215 5.61 -7.86 -15.77
N LYS A 216 4.80 -8.25 -14.78
CA LYS A 216 3.85 -9.38 -14.85
C LYS A 216 2.51 -8.93 -15.45
N GLY A 217 1.64 -9.90 -15.76
CA GLY A 217 0.29 -9.62 -16.26
C GLY A 217 -0.54 -8.84 -15.22
N PRO A 218 -1.00 -7.62 -15.53
CA PRO A 218 -1.65 -6.78 -14.53
C PRO A 218 -2.98 -7.37 -14.02
N ILE A 219 -3.75 -8.06 -14.86
CA ILE A 219 -4.98 -8.74 -14.43
C ILE A 219 -4.64 -9.87 -13.46
N ALA A 220 -3.57 -10.64 -13.73
CA ALA A 220 -3.15 -11.72 -12.85
C ALA A 220 -2.68 -11.20 -11.48
N LEU A 221 -2.00 -10.05 -11.43
CA LEU A 221 -1.62 -9.40 -10.16
C LEU A 221 -2.84 -9.00 -9.33
N ARG A 222 -3.83 -8.34 -9.98
CA ARG A 222 -5.08 -7.92 -9.32
C ARG A 222 -5.85 -9.13 -8.78
N TYR A 223 -6.01 -10.18 -9.59
CA TYR A 223 -6.75 -11.38 -9.18
C TYR A 223 -6.03 -12.17 -8.08
N ALA A 224 -4.69 -12.25 -8.11
CA ALA A 224 -3.94 -12.87 -7.02
C ALA A 224 -4.12 -12.10 -5.70
N LYS A 225 -4.08 -10.75 -5.74
CA LYS A 225 -4.38 -9.91 -4.58
C LYS A 225 -5.81 -10.13 -4.10
N GLU A 226 -6.79 -10.11 -4.98
CA GLU A 226 -8.21 -10.32 -4.67
C GLU A 226 -8.46 -11.69 -4.04
N ALA A 227 -7.89 -12.76 -4.63
CA ALA A 227 -8.03 -14.12 -4.11
C ALA A 227 -7.50 -14.25 -2.68
N ILE A 228 -6.34 -13.64 -2.38
CA ILE A 228 -5.74 -13.68 -1.05
C ILE A 228 -6.61 -12.90 -0.05
N TYR A 229 -6.95 -11.64 -0.34
CA TYR A 229 -7.70 -10.81 0.61
C TYR A 229 -9.09 -11.36 0.89
N LYS A 230 -9.88 -11.63 -0.16
CA LYS A 230 -11.23 -12.16 0.00
C LYS A 230 -11.24 -13.60 0.54
N GLY A 231 -10.26 -14.41 0.12
CA GLY A 231 -10.12 -15.79 0.58
C GLY A 231 -9.84 -15.92 2.07
N MET A 232 -9.12 -14.97 2.67
CA MET A 232 -8.84 -14.96 4.11
C MET A 232 -10.05 -14.58 4.99
N ASP A 233 -11.10 -14.01 4.41
CA ASP A 233 -12.30 -13.58 5.15
C ASP A 233 -13.50 -14.55 5.01
N VAL A 234 -13.29 -15.67 4.31
CA VAL A 234 -14.31 -16.71 4.08
C VAL A 234 -13.80 -18.08 4.53
N THR A 235 -14.64 -19.13 4.42
CA THR A 235 -14.16 -20.50 4.67
C THR A 235 -13.15 -20.93 3.61
N LEU A 236 -12.26 -21.88 3.95
CA LEU A 236 -11.27 -22.40 2.99
C LEU A 236 -11.92 -22.90 1.70
N GLU A 237 -13.07 -23.60 1.81
CA GLU A 237 -13.81 -24.10 0.65
C GLU A 237 -14.28 -22.95 -0.27
N GLN A 238 -14.82 -21.88 0.31
CA GLN A 238 -15.26 -20.71 -0.44
C GLN A 238 -14.06 -19.96 -1.07
N GLY A 239 -12.94 -19.88 -0.33
CA GLY A 239 -11.70 -19.29 -0.83
C GLY A 239 -11.13 -20.06 -2.03
N LEU A 240 -11.10 -21.39 -1.97
CA LEU A 240 -10.66 -22.25 -3.08
C LEU A 240 -11.57 -22.14 -4.29
N ARG A 241 -12.89 -21.96 -4.09
CA ARG A 241 -13.83 -21.72 -5.18
C ARG A 241 -13.57 -20.37 -5.85
N LEU A 242 -13.38 -19.30 -5.05
CA LEU A 242 -13.04 -17.97 -5.57
C LEU A 242 -11.74 -18.01 -6.38
N GLU A 243 -10.70 -18.69 -5.87
CA GLU A 243 -9.42 -18.87 -6.58
C GLU A 243 -9.62 -19.54 -7.94
N ALA A 244 -10.41 -20.63 -7.99
CA ALA A 244 -10.72 -21.33 -9.23
C ALA A 244 -11.47 -20.44 -10.23
N ASP A 245 -12.46 -19.67 -9.76
CA ASP A 245 -13.23 -18.74 -10.61
C ASP A 245 -12.31 -17.66 -11.21
N LEU A 246 -11.47 -17.03 -10.38
CA LEU A 246 -10.51 -16.01 -10.84
C LEU A 246 -9.47 -16.60 -11.80
N TYR A 247 -8.99 -17.83 -11.53
CA TYR A 247 -8.10 -18.53 -12.43
C TYR A 247 -8.74 -18.81 -13.79
N LEU A 248 -10.01 -19.24 -13.84
CA LEU A 248 -10.74 -19.45 -15.10
C LEU A 248 -10.91 -18.14 -15.87
N LEU A 249 -11.19 -17.03 -15.20
CA LEU A 249 -11.28 -15.73 -15.85
C LEU A 249 -9.96 -15.32 -16.52
N LEU A 250 -8.80 -15.69 -15.97
CA LEU A 250 -7.50 -15.41 -16.61
C LEU A 250 -7.35 -16.12 -17.96
N HIS A 251 -8.02 -17.26 -18.18
CA HIS A 251 -7.97 -17.97 -19.46
C HIS A 251 -8.59 -17.19 -20.62
N THR A 252 -9.44 -16.22 -20.33
CA THR A 252 -10.06 -15.35 -21.36
C THR A 252 -9.14 -14.18 -21.77
N THR A 253 -8.01 -13.97 -21.07
CA THR A 253 -7.13 -12.83 -21.31
C THR A 253 -6.12 -13.08 -22.42
N ARG A 254 -5.79 -12.04 -23.18
CA ARG A 254 -4.72 -12.07 -24.19
C ARG A 254 -3.36 -12.24 -23.53
N ASP A 255 -3.17 -11.68 -22.35
CA ASP A 255 -1.93 -11.76 -21.58
C ASP A 255 -1.55 -13.21 -21.25
N ARG A 256 -2.52 -14.04 -20.88
CA ARG A 256 -2.27 -15.47 -20.65
C ARG A 256 -1.74 -16.17 -21.90
N THR A 257 -2.39 -15.97 -23.05
CA THR A 257 -1.95 -16.55 -24.32
C THR A 257 -0.57 -16.01 -24.72
N GLY A 258 -0.37 -14.69 -24.58
CA GLY A 258 0.92 -14.04 -24.86
C GLY A 258 2.05 -14.54 -23.98
N GLY A 259 1.75 -14.79 -22.67
CA GLY A 259 2.70 -15.36 -21.71
C GLY A 259 3.14 -16.78 -22.08
N ILE A 260 2.19 -17.66 -22.45
CA ILE A 260 2.49 -19.03 -22.88
C ILE A 260 3.35 -19.03 -24.16
N ASN A 261 2.97 -18.24 -25.16
CA ASN A 261 3.74 -18.16 -26.40
C ASN A 261 5.16 -17.64 -26.15
N ALA A 262 5.31 -16.61 -25.31
CA ALA A 262 6.61 -16.08 -24.94
C ALA A 262 7.49 -17.13 -24.23
N PHE A 263 6.90 -17.95 -23.36
CA PHE A 263 7.60 -19.06 -22.70
C PHE A 263 8.09 -20.11 -23.71
N LEU A 264 7.22 -20.54 -24.62
CA LEU A 264 7.58 -21.52 -25.66
C LEU A 264 8.66 -20.98 -26.60
N GLU A 265 8.59 -19.69 -26.93
CA GLU A 265 9.56 -18.99 -27.80
C GLU A 265 10.81 -18.51 -27.04
N LYS A 266 10.93 -18.78 -25.73
CA LYS A 266 12.06 -18.35 -24.86
C LYS A 266 12.36 -16.85 -24.94
N ARG A 267 11.32 -16.02 -25.03
CA ARG A 267 11.42 -14.56 -25.01
C ARG A 267 10.71 -13.96 -23.80
N THR A 268 11.03 -12.71 -23.48
CA THR A 268 10.32 -11.96 -22.46
C THR A 268 8.89 -11.64 -22.90
N PRO A 269 7.85 -11.98 -22.10
CA PRO A 269 6.48 -11.63 -22.42
C PRO A 269 6.25 -10.11 -22.36
N LYS A 270 5.28 -9.64 -23.17
CA LYS A 270 4.75 -8.28 -23.09
C LYS A 270 3.28 -8.38 -22.70
N PHE A 271 2.95 -7.95 -21.50
CA PHE A 271 1.60 -7.96 -20.99
C PHE A 271 0.92 -6.61 -21.20
N GLU A 272 -0.33 -6.62 -21.65
CA GLU A 272 -1.08 -5.44 -22.04
C GLU A 272 -2.29 -5.15 -21.14
N GLY A 273 -2.64 -6.06 -20.22
CA GLY A 273 -3.78 -5.92 -19.32
C GLY A 273 -5.12 -6.19 -19.98
N ARG A 274 -5.17 -7.09 -20.94
CA ARG A 274 -6.39 -7.42 -21.69
C ARG A 274 -6.41 -8.87 -22.21
#